data_d68df57e67df174126c6c8d52a0b5218
#
_entry.id   d68df57e67df174126c6c8d52a0b5218
#
_cell.length_a   1.000
_cell.length_b   1.000
_cell.length_c   1.000
_cell.angle_alpha   90.00
_cell.angle_beta   90.00
_cell.angle_gamma   90.00
#
_symmetry.space_group_name_H-M   'P 1'
#
loop_
_entity.id
_entity.type
_entity.pdbx_description
1 polymer ?
#
loop_
_entity_poly.entity_id
_entity_poly.type
_entity_poly.pdbx_seq_one_letter_code
_entity_poly.pdbx_strand_id
1 'polypeptide(L)'
;ALSSSVKELENELGIEIFDIYGLTEIYGPGIGISCHEHDGMHLWSDYVYAEVVNPKTGEPVPDGEVGELVLTTLRKEGAPLIRYRTHDLTRIIPGDCACGMKHPRIDTLVGRTDDMFKVKGVNMFPAQVEEVIAATSGTSSEYQVMIEHIMGRDVLTVLFETSLEGEALQRCEEELALIFKAKIGCTPDAKGVPIGELPRSEKKTQRIFDSRY
;
A
#
# COMPACT_ATOMS: atom_id res chain seq x y z
N ALA A 1 0.65 -3.16 11.20
CA ALA A 1 1.03 -2.05 12.11
C ALA A 1 0.69 -0.72 11.46
N LEU A 2 0.12 0.22 12.21
CA LEU A 2 -0.20 1.56 11.74
C LEU A 2 1.06 2.27 11.21
N SER A 3 0.92 3.09 10.17
CA SER A 3 2.03 3.88 9.62
C SER A 3 2.58 4.87 10.65
N SER A 4 3.82 5.34 10.44
CA SER A 4 4.42 6.35 11.32
C SER A 4 3.57 7.63 11.43
N SER A 5 2.99 8.06 10.33
CA SER A 5 2.11 9.25 10.27
C SER A 5 0.83 9.08 11.09
N VAL A 6 0.25 7.87 11.12
CA VAL A 6 -0.93 7.58 11.95
C VAL A 6 -0.57 7.63 13.43
N LYS A 7 0.59 7.09 13.83
CA LYS A 7 1.07 7.15 15.21
C LYS A 7 1.36 8.59 15.67
N GLU A 8 1.86 9.44 14.79
CA GLU A 8 2.05 10.87 15.09
C GLU A 8 0.71 11.54 15.36
N LEU A 9 -0.30 11.30 14.52
CA LEU A 9 -1.66 11.82 14.71
C LEU A 9 -2.29 11.35 16.04
N GLU A 10 -2.14 10.06 16.39
CA GLU A 10 -2.59 9.54 17.69
C GLU A 10 -1.97 10.29 18.85
N ASN A 11 -0.65 10.53 18.79
CA ASN A 11 0.08 11.24 19.84
C ASN A 11 -0.30 12.73 19.92
N GLU A 12 -0.45 13.40 18.79
CA GLU A 12 -0.78 14.83 18.76
C GLU A 12 -2.21 15.12 19.21
N LEU A 13 -3.16 14.26 18.84
CA LEU A 13 -4.59 14.45 19.10
C LEU A 13 -5.06 13.75 20.37
N GLY A 14 -4.25 12.85 20.95
CA GLY A 14 -4.63 12.05 22.11
C GLY A 14 -5.80 11.09 21.83
N ILE A 15 -5.87 10.56 20.61
CA ILE A 15 -6.90 9.61 20.16
C ILE A 15 -6.29 8.27 19.86
N GLU A 16 -7.12 7.22 19.81
CA GLU A 16 -6.76 5.89 19.34
C GLU A 16 -7.40 5.66 17.97
N ILE A 17 -6.60 5.27 16.97
CA ILE A 17 -7.05 5.07 15.59
C ILE A 17 -7.14 3.58 15.29
N PHE A 18 -8.30 3.14 14.80
CA PHE A 18 -8.55 1.77 14.39
C PHE A 18 -8.60 1.67 12.88
N ASP A 19 -7.87 0.68 12.34
CA ASP A 19 -7.89 0.38 10.92
C ASP A 19 -9.15 -0.40 10.54
N ILE A 20 -9.70 -0.12 9.37
CA ILE A 20 -10.93 -0.73 8.86
C ILE A 20 -10.73 -1.19 7.42
N TYR A 21 -11.13 -2.41 7.11
CA TYR A 21 -11.09 -2.96 5.77
C TYR A 21 -12.49 -3.25 5.24
N GLY A 22 -12.69 -2.99 3.97
CA GLY A 22 -13.92 -3.32 3.27
C GLY A 22 -13.88 -2.92 1.81
N LEU A 23 -14.83 -3.45 1.05
CA LEU A 23 -15.01 -3.13 -0.37
C LEU A 23 -16.51 -3.13 -0.70
N THR A 24 -16.90 -2.26 -1.62
CA THR A 24 -18.30 -2.04 -2.00
C THR A 24 -18.95 -3.31 -2.56
N GLU A 25 -18.17 -4.14 -3.26
CA GLU A 25 -18.61 -5.37 -3.90
C GLU A 25 -19.05 -6.45 -2.90
N ILE A 26 -18.48 -6.43 -1.69
CA ILE A 26 -18.79 -7.43 -0.64
C ILE A 26 -19.95 -6.93 0.23
N TYR A 27 -19.69 -6.10 1.21
CA TYR A 27 -20.69 -5.54 2.13
C TYR A 27 -20.43 -4.04 2.42
N GLY A 28 -19.50 -3.40 1.71
CA GLY A 28 -19.02 -2.06 2.01
C GLY A 28 -17.95 -2.04 3.11
N PRO A 29 -17.75 -0.92 3.77
CA PRO A 29 -16.73 -0.77 4.81
C PRO A 29 -17.05 -1.64 6.03
N GLY A 30 -16.00 -2.15 6.70
CA GLY A 30 -16.10 -2.78 8.00
C GLY A 30 -16.30 -4.30 7.97
N ILE A 31 -15.92 -5.01 6.91
CA ILE A 31 -15.81 -6.48 6.94
C ILE A 31 -14.58 -6.95 7.74
N GLY A 32 -13.63 -6.07 7.96
CA GLY A 32 -12.49 -6.24 8.84
C GLY A 32 -12.24 -4.98 9.67
N ILE A 33 -11.82 -5.15 10.93
CA ILE A 33 -11.50 -4.04 11.82
C ILE A 33 -10.38 -4.44 12.79
N SER A 34 -9.47 -3.51 13.07
CA SER A 34 -8.46 -3.71 14.11
C SER A 34 -9.10 -3.64 15.52
N CYS A 35 -8.46 -4.28 16.47
CA CYS A 35 -8.82 -4.18 17.88
C CYS A 35 -7.73 -3.41 18.66
N HIS A 36 -7.93 -3.19 19.96
CA HIS A 36 -7.00 -2.47 20.82
C HIS A 36 -5.58 -3.07 20.90
N GLU A 37 -5.39 -4.30 20.45
CA GLU A 37 -4.05 -4.90 20.34
C GLU A 37 -3.29 -4.41 19.10
N HIS A 38 -3.96 -3.79 18.12
CA HIS A 38 -3.39 -3.31 16.85
C HIS A 38 -2.55 -4.36 16.09
N ASP A 39 -2.91 -5.65 16.27
CA ASP A 39 -2.25 -6.79 15.62
C ASP A 39 -3.13 -7.33 14.49
N GLY A 40 -3.21 -6.55 13.42
CA GLY A 40 -4.03 -6.84 12.24
C GLY A 40 -5.51 -6.48 12.39
N MET A 41 -6.30 -6.88 11.40
CA MET A 41 -7.73 -6.63 11.32
C MET A 41 -8.50 -7.95 11.39
N HIS A 42 -9.44 -8.08 12.33
CA HIS A 42 -10.35 -9.21 12.43
C HIS A 42 -11.38 -9.17 11.31
N LEU A 43 -11.48 -10.24 10.53
CA LEU A 43 -12.52 -10.42 9.51
C LEU A 43 -13.73 -11.13 10.10
N TRP A 44 -14.92 -10.62 9.80
CA TRP A 44 -16.18 -11.23 10.26
C TRP A 44 -16.44 -12.58 9.57
N SER A 45 -15.91 -13.65 10.12
CA SER A 45 -15.94 -15.00 9.52
C SER A 45 -17.34 -15.63 9.46
N ASP A 46 -18.34 -15.02 10.06
CA ASP A 46 -19.75 -15.36 9.90
C ASP A 46 -20.42 -14.68 8.68
N TYR A 47 -19.78 -13.67 8.11
CA TYR A 47 -20.22 -12.98 6.89
C TYR A 47 -19.38 -13.30 5.67
N VAL A 48 -18.06 -13.48 5.86
CA VAL A 48 -17.13 -13.75 4.78
C VAL A 48 -16.19 -14.91 5.13
N TYR A 49 -15.90 -15.74 4.14
CA TYR A 49 -14.80 -16.69 4.19
C TYR A 49 -13.62 -16.09 3.42
N ALA A 50 -12.48 -16.00 4.07
CA ALA A 50 -11.27 -15.41 3.52
C ALA A 50 -10.21 -16.47 3.23
N GLU A 51 -9.61 -16.37 2.07
CA GLU A 51 -8.45 -17.14 1.63
C GLU A 51 -7.35 -16.15 1.23
N VAL A 52 -6.08 -16.52 1.42
CA VAL A 52 -4.95 -15.82 0.82
C VAL A 52 -4.30 -16.76 -0.18
N VAL A 53 -4.19 -16.33 -1.43
CA VAL A 53 -3.75 -17.18 -2.53
C VAL A 53 -2.56 -16.59 -3.26
N ASN A 54 -1.79 -17.45 -3.91
CA ASN A 54 -0.77 -17.00 -4.85
C ASN A 54 -1.47 -16.31 -6.05
N PRO A 55 -1.18 -15.04 -6.36
CA PRO A 55 -1.90 -14.29 -7.38
C PRO A 55 -1.76 -14.86 -8.81
N LYS A 56 -0.72 -15.67 -9.05
CA LYS A 56 -0.47 -16.29 -10.38
C LYS A 56 -1.14 -17.65 -10.52
N THR A 57 -1.10 -18.49 -9.48
CA THR A 57 -1.62 -19.87 -9.55
C THR A 57 -3.04 -19.98 -9.03
N GLY A 58 -3.48 -19.07 -8.15
CA GLY A 58 -4.76 -19.13 -7.44
C GLY A 58 -4.81 -20.19 -6.34
N GLU A 59 -3.67 -20.84 -6.05
CA GLU A 59 -3.56 -21.81 -4.96
C GLU A 59 -3.37 -21.12 -3.61
N PRO A 60 -3.98 -21.64 -2.53
CA PRO A 60 -3.78 -21.09 -1.20
C PRO A 60 -2.30 -21.06 -0.80
N VAL A 61 -1.89 -20.01 -0.09
CA VAL A 61 -0.58 -19.92 0.54
C VAL A 61 -0.68 -20.23 2.04
N PRO A 62 0.39 -20.70 2.69
CA PRO A 62 0.41 -20.89 4.14
C PRO A 62 0.11 -19.60 4.90
N ASP A 63 -0.51 -19.71 6.09
CA ASP A 63 -0.71 -18.59 6.99
C ASP A 63 0.63 -17.91 7.32
N GLY A 64 0.63 -16.59 7.28
CA GLY A 64 1.83 -15.78 7.46
C GLY A 64 2.54 -15.41 6.15
N GLU A 65 2.26 -16.09 5.04
CA GLU A 65 2.77 -15.72 3.71
C GLU A 65 1.87 -14.68 3.03
N VAL A 66 2.50 -13.73 2.33
CA VAL A 66 1.78 -12.70 1.57
C VAL A 66 1.24 -13.29 0.27
N GLY A 67 -0.03 -13.05 0.02
CA GLY A 67 -0.72 -13.40 -1.21
C GLY A 67 -1.91 -12.47 -1.46
N GLU A 68 -2.69 -12.76 -2.48
CA GLU A 68 -3.90 -12.02 -2.82
C GLU A 68 -5.06 -12.49 -1.95
N LEU A 69 -5.74 -11.52 -1.34
CA LEU A 69 -6.95 -11.80 -0.55
C LEU A 69 -8.11 -12.17 -1.50
N VAL A 70 -8.72 -13.28 -1.20
CA VAL A 70 -9.90 -13.82 -1.90
C VAL A 70 -11.02 -14.00 -0.91
N LEU A 71 -12.19 -13.48 -1.23
CA LEU A 71 -13.35 -13.47 -0.34
C LEU A 71 -14.55 -14.21 -0.94
N THR A 72 -15.20 -15.03 -0.11
CA THR A 72 -16.48 -15.64 -0.42
C THR A 72 -17.53 -15.11 0.55
N THR A 73 -18.64 -14.58 0.04
CA THR A 73 -19.75 -14.10 0.88
C THR A 73 -20.60 -15.26 1.38
N LEU A 74 -20.88 -15.30 2.68
CA LEU A 74 -21.64 -16.40 3.31
C LEU A 74 -23.13 -16.10 3.48
N ARG A 75 -23.50 -14.82 3.60
CA ARG A 75 -24.88 -14.37 3.90
C ARG A 75 -25.47 -13.40 2.88
N LYS A 76 -24.74 -13.09 1.81
CA LYS A 76 -25.19 -12.13 0.80
C LYS A 76 -26.13 -12.81 -0.19
N GLU A 77 -27.42 -12.47 -0.16
CA GLU A 77 -28.43 -13.04 -1.07
C GLU A 77 -28.42 -12.31 -2.42
N GLY A 78 -28.36 -10.98 -2.39
CA GLY A 78 -28.24 -10.16 -3.59
C GLY A 78 -26.80 -10.13 -4.08
N ALA A 79 -26.52 -10.63 -5.28
CA ALA A 79 -25.19 -10.71 -5.89
C ALA A 79 -24.14 -11.41 -4.98
N PRO A 80 -24.35 -12.69 -4.62
CA PRO A 80 -23.35 -13.45 -3.86
C PRO A 80 -22.07 -13.58 -4.66
N LEU A 81 -20.92 -13.49 -3.97
CA LEU A 81 -19.60 -13.63 -4.56
C LEU A 81 -18.91 -14.87 -4.00
N ILE A 82 -18.39 -15.70 -4.90
CA ILE A 82 -17.67 -16.93 -4.56
C ILE A 82 -16.24 -16.78 -5.07
N ARG A 83 -15.27 -16.89 -4.16
CA ARG A 83 -13.84 -16.71 -4.44
C ARG A 83 -13.54 -15.43 -5.23
N TYR A 84 -14.12 -14.33 -4.78
CA TYR A 84 -13.90 -13.01 -5.38
C TYR A 84 -12.46 -12.55 -5.11
N ARG A 85 -11.71 -12.32 -6.18
CA ARG A 85 -10.35 -11.80 -6.12
C ARG A 85 -10.38 -10.30 -5.88
N THR A 86 -9.92 -9.88 -4.70
CA THR A 86 -9.96 -8.46 -4.32
C THR A 86 -8.83 -7.65 -4.97
N HIS A 87 -7.81 -8.32 -5.47
CA HIS A 87 -6.53 -7.77 -5.89
C HIS A 87 -5.68 -7.19 -4.75
N ASP A 88 -6.18 -7.14 -3.52
CA ASP A 88 -5.42 -6.67 -2.37
C ASP A 88 -4.44 -7.74 -1.89
N LEU A 89 -3.21 -7.33 -1.61
CA LEU A 89 -2.16 -8.19 -1.09
C LEU A 89 -2.06 -8.05 0.43
N THR A 90 -2.21 -9.17 1.12
CA THR A 90 -2.08 -9.28 2.58
C THR A 90 -1.68 -10.70 2.96
N ARG A 91 -1.70 -11.03 4.23
CA ARG A 91 -1.52 -12.39 4.77
C ARG A 91 -2.49 -12.65 5.91
N ILE A 92 -2.86 -13.90 6.12
CA ILE A 92 -3.52 -14.33 7.35
C ILE A 92 -2.49 -14.30 8.48
N ILE A 93 -2.83 -13.65 9.59
CA ILE A 93 -2.00 -13.66 10.79
C ILE A 93 -2.32 -14.94 11.56
N PRO A 94 -1.33 -15.85 11.75
CA PRO A 94 -1.55 -17.10 12.45
C PRO A 94 -1.78 -16.89 13.95
N GLY A 95 -2.51 -17.81 14.56
CA GLY A 95 -2.74 -17.84 16.00
C GLY A 95 -3.85 -16.92 16.50
N ASP A 96 -4.12 -17.01 17.80
CA ASP A 96 -5.16 -16.24 18.48
C ASP A 96 -4.71 -14.81 18.77
N CYS A 97 -5.64 -13.87 18.76
CA CYS A 97 -5.40 -12.51 19.22
C CYS A 97 -5.54 -12.41 20.75
N ALA A 98 -4.68 -11.60 21.37
CA ALA A 98 -4.74 -11.33 22.81
C ALA A 98 -6.06 -10.67 23.26
N CYS A 99 -6.77 -9.98 22.34
CA CYS A 99 -8.10 -9.42 22.60
C CYS A 99 -9.19 -10.48 22.87
N GLY A 100 -8.92 -11.77 22.61
CA GLY A 100 -9.85 -12.87 22.83
C GLY A 100 -10.84 -13.14 21.69
N MET A 101 -10.94 -12.30 20.67
CA MET A 101 -11.77 -12.56 19.49
C MET A 101 -11.21 -13.75 18.70
N LYS A 102 -12.12 -14.61 18.20
CA LYS A 102 -11.77 -15.83 17.44
C LYS A 102 -11.89 -15.68 15.92
N HIS A 103 -12.25 -14.50 15.44
CA HIS A 103 -12.25 -14.21 14.02
C HIS A 103 -10.82 -14.22 13.46
N PRO A 104 -10.60 -14.76 12.25
CA PRO A 104 -9.30 -14.70 11.60
C PRO A 104 -8.87 -13.25 11.38
N ARG A 105 -7.56 -13.02 11.37
CA ARG A 105 -6.98 -11.70 11.18
C ARG A 105 -6.19 -11.65 9.89
N ILE A 106 -6.33 -10.55 9.18
CA ILE A 106 -5.42 -10.17 8.10
C ILE A 106 -4.47 -9.06 8.57
N ASP A 107 -3.27 -9.05 8.02
CA ASP A 107 -2.32 -7.96 8.22
C ASP A 107 -2.73 -6.72 7.39
N THR A 108 -2.07 -5.60 7.61
CA THR A 108 -2.19 -4.41 6.76
C THR A 108 -1.94 -4.78 5.30
N LEU A 109 -2.61 -4.08 4.39
CA LEU A 109 -2.42 -4.30 2.97
C LEU A 109 -1.01 -3.88 2.54
N VAL A 110 -0.35 -4.76 1.80
CA VAL A 110 0.99 -4.51 1.23
C VAL A 110 0.89 -3.71 -0.08
N GLY A 111 -0.25 -3.80 -0.76
CA GLY A 111 -0.52 -3.18 -2.05
C GLY A 111 -1.60 -3.94 -2.81
N ARG A 112 -1.70 -3.68 -4.12
CA ARG A 112 -2.65 -4.37 -5.01
C ARG A 112 -1.91 -5.01 -6.18
N THR A 113 -2.39 -6.17 -6.63
CA THR A 113 -1.79 -6.88 -7.76
C THR A 113 -1.96 -6.12 -9.08
N ASP A 114 -3.03 -5.33 -9.22
CA ASP A 114 -3.35 -4.50 -10.37
C ASP A 114 -2.68 -3.10 -10.36
N ASP A 115 -2.20 -2.66 -9.20
CA ASP A 115 -1.43 -1.40 -9.06
C ASP A 115 0.10 -1.65 -9.12
N MET A 116 0.53 -2.92 -9.24
CA MET A 116 1.94 -3.27 -9.30
C MET A 116 2.58 -2.82 -10.63
N PHE A 117 3.70 -2.17 -10.54
CA PHE A 117 4.53 -1.84 -11.70
C PHE A 117 5.93 -2.44 -11.57
N LYS A 118 6.56 -2.73 -12.71
CA LYS A 118 7.87 -3.39 -12.76
C LYS A 118 8.88 -2.53 -13.51
N VAL A 119 10.01 -2.22 -12.87
CA VAL A 119 11.12 -1.48 -13.48
C VAL A 119 12.43 -2.19 -13.20
N LYS A 120 13.27 -2.36 -14.22
CA LYS A 120 14.60 -3.03 -14.11
C LYS A 120 14.54 -4.40 -13.41
N GLY A 121 13.43 -5.13 -13.60
CA GLY A 121 13.23 -6.46 -12.98
C GLY A 121 12.67 -6.44 -11.55
N VAL A 122 12.53 -5.28 -10.92
CA VAL A 122 11.99 -5.12 -9.56
C VAL A 122 10.50 -4.84 -9.63
N ASN A 123 9.69 -5.59 -8.87
CA ASN A 123 8.27 -5.31 -8.68
C ASN A 123 8.11 -4.27 -7.58
N MET A 124 7.29 -3.27 -7.84
CA MET A 124 7.05 -2.14 -6.92
C MET A 124 5.56 -1.86 -6.80
N PHE A 125 5.18 -1.31 -5.66
CA PHE A 125 3.81 -0.88 -5.37
C PHE A 125 3.80 0.61 -5.00
N PRO A 126 2.75 1.37 -5.36
CA PRO A 126 2.63 2.78 -4.99
C PRO A 126 2.81 3.03 -3.48
N ALA A 127 2.25 2.16 -2.63
CA ALA A 127 2.39 2.27 -1.18
C ALA A 127 3.86 2.26 -0.69
N GLN A 128 4.74 1.48 -1.34
CA GLN A 128 6.16 1.47 -1.01
C GLN A 128 6.84 2.79 -1.36
N VAL A 129 6.42 3.43 -2.46
CA VAL A 129 6.92 4.75 -2.83
C VAL A 129 6.45 5.80 -1.81
N GLU A 130 5.17 5.73 -1.40
CA GLU A 130 4.62 6.60 -0.35
C GLU A 130 5.40 6.49 0.97
N GLU A 131 5.77 5.27 1.36
CA GLU A 131 6.60 5.06 2.56
C GLU A 131 7.99 5.67 2.43
N VAL A 132 8.59 5.64 1.24
CA VAL A 132 9.90 6.28 0.99
C VAL A 132 9.76 7.80 1.07
N ILE A 133 8.75 8.38 0.42
CA ILE A 133 8.45 9.81 0.49
C ILE A 133 8.26 10.25 1.95
N ALA A 134 7.40 9.56 2.70
CA ALA A 134 7.14 9.87 4.11
C ALA A 134 8.37 9.72 5.02
N ALA A 135 9.33 8.86 4.67
CA ALA A 135 10.56 8.66 5.41
C ALA A 135 11.68 9.65 5.05
N THR A 136 11.51 10.43 3.97
CA THR A 136 12.53 11.39 3.51
C THR A 136 12.20 12.78 4.04
N SER A 137 13.13 13.40 4.77
CA SER A 137 12.91 14.73 5.35
C SER A 137 12.87 15.81 4.29
N GLY A 138 11.88 16.71 4.35
CA GLY A 138 11.74 17.86 3.45
C GLY A 138 10.91 17.60 2.20
N THR A 139 10.34 16.40 2.03
CA THR A 139 9.35 16.11 1.00
C THR A 139 7.94 16.45 1.47
N SER A 140 7.03 16.77 0.53
CA SER A 140 5.59 16.77 0.78
C SER A 140 5.00 15.40 0.48
N SER A 141 3.69 15.21 0.74
CA SER A 141 2.96 13.98 0.40
C SER A 141 2.70 13.82 -1.10
N GLU A 142 2.97 14.85 -1.91
CA GLU A 142 2.69 14.81 -3.35
C GLU A 142 3.91 14.38 -4.14
N TYR A 143 3.68 13.35 -4.96
CA TYR A 143 4.71 12.77 -5.80
C TYR A 143 4.14 12.20 -7.09
N GLN A 144 5.01 11.98 -8.07
CA GLN A 144 4.72 11.23 -9.30
C GLN A 144 5.90 10.30 -9.63
N VAL A 145 5.59 9.14 -10.14
CA VAL A 145 6.57 8.17 -10.66
C VAL A 145 6.43 8.12 -12.17
N MET A 146 7.49 8.43 -12.88
CA MET A 146 7.56 8.33 -14.32
C MET A 146 8.47 7.16 -14.71
N ILE A 147 8.00 6.33 -15.64
CA ILE A 147 8.73 5.19 -16.15
C ILE A 147 8.82 5.34 -17.66
N GLU A 148 10.03 5.46 -18.15
CA GLU A 148 10.33 5.73 -19.55
C GLU A 148 11.34 4.73 -20.10
N HIS A 149 11.31 4.51 -21.41
CA HIS A 149 12.33 3.69 -22.09
C HIS A 149 13.24 4.61 -22.90
N ILE A 150 14.42 4.92 -22.38
CA ILE A 150 15.37 5.86 -22.99
C ILE A 150 16.65 5.10 -23.39
N MET A 151 17.01 5.19 -24.68
CA MET A 151 18.24 4.57 -25.23
C MET A 151 18.40 3.08 -24.85
N GLY A 152 17.30 2.30 -24.91
CA GLY A 152 17.33 0.86 -24.63
C GLY A 152 17.36 0.49 -23.14
N ARG A 153 17.08 1.44 -22.23
CA ARG A 153 17.07 1.24 -20.79
C ARG A 153 15.82 1.83 -20.15
N ASP A 154 15.29 1.13 -19.17
CA ASP A 154 14.22 1.67 -18.34
C ASP A 154 14.79 2.73 -17.38
N VAL A 155 14.21 3.90 -17.42
CA VAL A 155 14.51 5.02 -16.51
C VAL A 155 13.34 5.16 -15.56
N LEU A 156 13.61 5.21 -14.27
CA LEU A 156 12.64 5.44 -13.20
C LEU A 156 12.93 6.81 -12.61
N THR A 157 12.00 7.73 -12.75
CA THR A 157 12.08 9.07 -12.16
C THR A 157 11.00 9.22 -11.10
N VAL A 158 11.38 9.70 -9.92
CA VAL A 158 10.45 10.05 -8.84
C VAL A 158 10.46 11.57 -8.68
N LEU A 159 9.38 12.23 -9.10
CA LEU A 159 9.15 13.65 -8.84
C LEU A 159 8.46 13.78 -7.49
N PHE A 160 8.92 14.69 -6.64
CA PHE A 160 8.29 14.98 -5.34
C PHE A 160 8.27 16.48 -5.08
N GLU A 161 7.22 16.97 -4.44
CA GLU A 161 7.14 18.38 -4.08
C GLU A 161 7.93 18.68 -2.82
N THR A 162 8.65 19.81 -2.85
CA THR A 162 9.44 20.30 -1.72
C THR A 162 9.56 21.82 -1.75
N SER A 163 9.81 22.41 -0.59
CA SER A 163 10.20 23.82 -0.45
C SER A 163 11.71 24.03 -0.37
N LEU A 164 12.49 22.95 -0.46
CA LEU A 164 13.96 23.02 -0.42
C LEU A 164 14.53 23.51 -1.74
N GLU A 165 15.67 24.22 -1.66
CA GLU A 165 16.40 24.75 -2.80
C GLU A 165 17.92 24.53 -2.64
N GLY A 166 18.66 24.63 -3.74
CA GLY A 166 20.11 24.57 -3.78
C GLY A 166 20.69 23.28 -3.19
N GLU A 167 21.70 23.39 -2.33
CA GLU A 167 22.36 22.23 -1.71
C GLU A 167 21.42 21.38 -0.81
N ALA A 168 20.41 22.01 -0.19
CA ALA A 168 19.45 21.29 0.63
C ALA A 168 18.54 20.39 -0.21
N LEU A 169 18.14 20.88 -1.38
CA LEU A 169 17.38 20.09 -2.35
C LEU A 169 18.20 18.90 -2.84
N GLN A 170 19.44 19.12 -3.24
CA GLN A 170 20.32 18.06 -3.74
C GLN A 170 20.51 16.94 -2.69
N ARG A 171 20.71 17.31 -1.42
CA ARG A 171 20.81 16.34 -0.33
C ARG A 171 19.52 15.54 -0.12
N CYS A 172 18.36 16.19 -0.26
CA CYS A 172 17.06 15.51 -0.16
C CYS A 172 16.86 14.52 -1.31
N GLU A 173 17.22 14.87 -2.55
CA GLU A 173 17.17 13.97 -3.71
C GLU A 173 18.07 12.74 -3.54
N GLU A 174 19.30 12.95 -3.06
CA GLU A 174 20.25 11.88 -2.77
C GLU A 174 19.74 10.97 -1.63
N GLU A 175 19.19 11.53 -0.56
CA GLU A 175 18.61 10.79 0.56
C GLU A 175 17.43 9.94 0.11
N LEU A 176 16.50 10.52 -0.67
CA LEU A 176 15.36 9.79 -1.24
C LEU A 176 15.82 8.61 -2.07
N ALA A 177 16.78 8.82 -2.97
CA ALA A 177 17.31 7.75 -3.83
C ALA A 177 17.97 6.63 -3.02
N LEU A 178 18.66 6.94 -1.91
CA LEU A 178 19.26 5.97 -1.01
C LEU A 178 18.21 5.15 -0.24
N ILE A 179 17.19 5.81 0.33
CA ILE A 179 16.10 5.15 1.04
C ILE A 179 15.32 4.26 0.07
N PHE A 180 15.03 4.76 -1.13
CA PHE A 180 14.33 4.02 -2.17
C PHE A 180 15.09 2.74 -2.55
N LYS A 181 16.40 2.85 -2.76
CA LYS A 181 17.25 1.69 -3.05
C LYS A 181 17.27 0.68 -1.90
N ALA A 182 17.36 1.16 -0.67
CA ALA A 182 17.41 0.30 0.53
C ALA A 182 16.08 -0.45 0.75
N LYS A 183 14.93 0.21 0.56
CA LYS A 183 13.60 -0.36 0.80
C LYS A 183 13.07 -1.18 -0.39
N ILE A 184 13.31 -0.73 -1.62
CA ILE A 184 12.67 -1.29 -2.82
C ILE A 184 13.66 -2.08 -3.69
N GLY A 185 14.95 -1.77 -3.60
CA GLY A 185 15.99 -2.49 -4.36
C GLY A 185 16.31 -1.89 -5.74
N CYS A 186 15.77 -0.72 -6.07
CA CYS A 186 16.02 0.00 -7.32
C CYS A 186 16.43 1.45 -7.01
N THR A 187 17.33 2.04 -7.79
CA THR A 187 17.72 3.44 -7.63
C THR A 187 16.93 4.29 -8.65
N PRO A 188 16.07 5.22 -8.22
CA PRO A 188 15.40 6.16 -9.08
C PRO A 188 16.29 7.37 -9.40
N ASP A 189 15.90 8.14 -10.40
CA ASP A 189 16.29 9.52 -10.57
C ASP A 189 15.30 10.38 -9.75
N ALA A 190 15.73 10.84 -8.57
CA ALA A 190 14.87 11.61 -7.68
C ALA A 190 14.98 13.10 -8.03
N LYS A 191 13.86 13.79 -8.19
CA LYS A 191 13.79 15.22 -8.55
C LYS A 191 12.76 15.95 -7.72
N GLY A 192 13.20 16.91 -6.95
CA GLY A 192 12.31 17.83 -6.27
C GLY A 192 11.77 18.92 -7.18
N VAL A 193 10.50 19.20 -7.04
CA VAL A 193 9.78 20.28 -7.73
C VAL A 193 9.11 21.21 -6.71
N PRO A 194 8.83 22.47 -7.06
CA PRO A 194 8.15 23.41 -6.17
C PRO A 194 6.79 22.89 -5.68
N ILE A 195 6.41 23.28 -4.48
CA ILE A 195 5.09 22.99 -3.91
C ILE A 195 3.98 23.53 -4.82
N GLY A 196 3.03 22.66 -5.21
CA GLY A 196 1.90 23.00 -6.07
C GLY A 196 2.16 22.82 -7.57
N GLU A 197 3.35 22.34 -7.97
CA GLU A 197 3.67 22.10 -9.38
C GLU A 197 3.07 20.79 -9.91
N LEU A 198 2.98 19.76 -9.06
CA LEU A 198 2.38 18.49 -9.46
C LEU A 198 0.85 18.61 -9.55
N PRO A 199 0.22 18.01 -10.59
CA PRO A 199 -1.22 18.08 -10.77
C PRO A 199 -1.97 17.49 -9.56
N ARG A 200 -2.98 18.21 -9.08
CA ARG A 200 -3.94 17.71 -8.09
C ARG A 200 -5.11 17.06 -8.82
N SER A 201 -5.55 15.92 -8.35
CA SER A 201 -6.73 15.22 -8.89
C SER A 201 -7.86 15.27 -7.87
N GLU A 202 -9.06 15.64 -8.31
CA GLU A 202 -10.28 15.52 -7.52
C GLU A 202 -10.77 14.06 -7.35
N LYS A 203 -10.22 13.15 -8.14
CA LYS A 203 -10.48 11.70 -8.10
C LYS A 203 -9.23 10.97 -7.59
N LYS A 204 -9.29 9.64 -7.48
CA LYS A 204 -8.13 8.80 -7.14
C LYS A 204 -6.94 9.21 -8.00
N THR A 205 -5.93 9.82 -7.39
CA THR A 205 -4.79 10.44 -8.09
C THR A 205 -3.96 9.36 -8.77
N GLN A 206 -3.84 9.44 -10.09
CA GLN A 206 -2.88 8.62 -10.81
C GLN A 206 -1.48 9.17 -10.50
N ARG A 207 -0.66 8.36 -9.85
CA ARG A 207 0.71 8.73 -9.44
C ARG A 207 1.79 8.02 -10.25
N ILE A 208 1.44 6.98 -10.98
CA ILE A 208 2.36 6.17 -11.78
C ILE A 208 2.05 6.43 -13.27
N PHE A 209 3.05 6.87 -14.00
CA PHE A 209 3.00 7.15 -15.44
C PHE A 209 4.03 6.28 -16.15
N ASP A 210 3.56 5.21 -16.77
CA ASP A 210 4.39 4.29 -17.55
C ASP A 210 4.22 4.60 -19.04
N SER A 211 5.25 5.17 -19.67
CA SER A 211 5.28 5.56 -21.07
C SER A 211 6.20 4.67 -21.92
N ARG A 212 6.49 3.45 -21.46
CA ARG A 212 7.37 2.51 -22.20
C ARG A 212 6.69 1.83 -23.38
N TYR A 213 5.33 1.88 -23.45
CA TYR A 213 4.51 1.20 -24.45
C TYR A 213 3.53 2.14 -25.12
#